data_a0e001b4d528146699fa67d4c277f7c9
#
_entry.id   a0e001b4d528146699fa67d4c277f7c9
#
_cell.length_a   1.000
_cell.length_b   1.000
_cell.length_c   1.000
_cell.angle_alpha   90.00
_cell.angle_beta   90.00
_cell.angle_gamma   90.00
#
_symmetry.space_group_name_H-M   'P 1'
#
loop_
_entity.id
_entity.type
_entity.pdbx_description
1 polymer ?
#
loop_
_entity_poly.entity_id
_entity_poly.type
_entity_poly.pdbx_seq_one_letter_code
_entity_poly.pdbx_strand_id
1 'polypeptide(L)'
;MCIRDRDTIAAVQPGTLDTRNSAYVLESIRIAVDGCSDGTFDAMVTAPVHKGVINDAGIAFSGHTEYIAERLNATPLMLLVADSLRVALVTTHLPLNNVADAITHKAITDALQILHDDLKSKYNIKAPHILVCGLNPHAGESGHLGREEIDIISPAIAEAQNNGINVTGPLPADTLFTQRHLQNADAVLAMYHDQGLPVLKYAGFGKAVNITLGLPIIRTSVDHGTALDLAGTGKADGGSLQAAIELAVELVNNKS
;
A
#
# COMPACT_ATOMS: atom_id res chain seq x y z
N MET A 1 6.71 3.30 27.13
CA MET A 1 5.63 3.70 26.19
C MET A 1 5.30 5.16 26.46
N CYS A 2 5.50 6.04 25.47
CA CYS A 2 5.05 7.44 25.60
C CYS A 2 3.67 7.56 24.99
N ILE A 3 2.68 7.93 25.80
CA ILE A 3 1.33 8.28 25.35
C ILE A 3 1.29 9.79 25.22
N ARG A 4 0.98 10.32 24.04
CA ARG A 4 0.76 11.73 23.79
C ARG A 4 -0.72 11.95 23.54
N ASP A 5 -1.46 12.11 24.64
CA ASP A 5 -2.89 12.34 24.56
C ASP A 5 -3.19 13.77 24.12
N ARG A 6 -4.27 13.90 23.37
CA ARG A 6 -4.91 15.15 23.00
C ARG A 6 -6.37 15.08 23.41
N ASP A 7 -6.89 16.17 23.87
CA ASP A 7 -8.30 16.27 24.22
C ASP A 7 -9.17 16.30 22.97
N THR A 8 -10.23 15.49 22.96
CA THR A 8 -11.28 15.56 21.95
C THR A 8 -12.20 16.76 22.23
N ILE A 9 -12.68 17.43 21.17
CA ILE A 9 -13.59 18.59 21.32
C ILE A 9 -14.97 18.13 21.84
N ALA A 10 -15.42 16.98 21.36
CA ALA A 10 -16.68 16.38 21.80
C ALA A 10 -16.43 15.05 22.50
N ALA A 11 -17.27 14.72 23.49
CA ALA A 11 -17.23 13.43 24.17
C ALA A 11 -17.41 12.29 23.15
N VAL A 12 -16.53 11.28 23.21
CA VAL A 12 -16.58 10.13 22.31
C VAL A 12 -17.63 9.15 22.77
N GLN A 13 -18.55 8.81 21.86
CA GLN A 13 -19.48 7.68 22.03
C GLN A 13 -19.07 6.58 21.06
N PRO A 14 -18.70 5.38 21.54
CA PRO A 14 -18.33 4.27 20.67
C PRO A 14 -19.41 3.97 19.61
N GLY A 15 -18.99 3.79 18.36
CA GLY A 15 -19.90 3.52 17.23
C GLY A 15 -20.63 4.76 16.68
N THR A 16 -20.47 5.93 17.27
CA THR A 16 -21.11 7.18 16.81
C THR A 16 -20.07 8.13 16.24
N LEU A 17 -20.27 8.53 14.99
CA LEU A 17 -19.41 9.51 14.33
C LEU A 17 -19.80 10.93 14.77
N ASP A 18 -18.78 11.78 15.03
CA ASP A 18 -18.97 13.18 15.38
C ASP A 18 -17.99 14.07 14.62
N THR A 19 -18.51 14.92 13.73
CA THR A 19 -17.72 15.83 12.89
C THR A 19 -16.83 16.77 13.70
N ARG A 20 -17.21 17.12 14.94
CA ARG A 20 -16.42 18.00 15.82
C ARG A 20 -15.06 17.44 16.18
N ASN A 21 -14.90 16.10 16.14
CA ASN A 21 -13.64 15.43 16.43
C ASN A 21 -12.75 15.23 15.19
N SER A 22 -13.17 15.67 14.01
CA SER A 22 -12.39 15.49 12.77
C SER A 22 -11.02 16.17 12.83
N ALA A 23 -10.94 17.37 13.39
CA ALA A 23 -9.67 18.08 13.57
C ALA A 23 -8.70 17.33 14.50
N TYR A 24 -9.21 16.68 15.55
CA TYR A 24 -8.42 15.83 16.44
C TYR A 24 -7.81 14.64 15.69
N VAL A 25 -8.60 13.97 14.83
CA VAL A 25 -8.13 12.83 14.04
C VAL A 25 -7.00 13.25 13.11
N LEU A 26 -7.16 14.35 12.36
CA LEU A 26 -6.13 14.86 11.46
C LEU A 26 -4.87 15.32 12.19
N GLU A 27 -5.04 15.97 13.33
CA GLU A 27 -3.92 16.40 14.17
C GLU A 27 -3.12 15.20 14.70
N SER A 28 -3.80 14.09 15.04
CA SER A 28 -3.14 12.85 15.47
C SER A 28 -2.28 12.25 14.34
N ILE A 29 -2.80 12.23 13.11
CA ILE A 29 -2.06 11.79 11.94
C ILE A 29 -0.87 12.72 11.68
N ARG A 30 -1.09 14.05 11.74
CA ARG A 30 -0.04 15.05 11.54
C ARG A 30 1.12 14.87 12.51
N ILE A 31 0.83 14.70 13.80
CA ILE A 31 1.85 14.52 14.84
C ILE A 31 2.65 13.22 14.58
N ALA A 32 1.98 12.14 14.19
CA ALA A 32 2.65 10.89 13.89
C ALA A 32 3.58 11.02 12.67
N VAL A 33 3.14 11.68 11.61
CA VAL A 33 3.95 11.92 10.40
C VAL A 33 5.16 12.80 10.73
N ASP A 34 4.94 13.93 11.41
CA ASP A 34 6.01 14.86 11.77
C ASP A 34 7.05 14.19 12.67
N GLY A 35 6.57 13.43 13.68
CA GLY A 35 7.45 12.71 14.59
C GLY A 35 8.24 11.58 13.93
N CYS A 36 7.72 10.94 12.87
CA CYS A 36 8.49 10.02 12.05
C CYS A 36 9.52 10.74 11.17
N SER A 37 9.18 11.95 10.68
CA SER A 37 10.08 12.75 9.84
C SER A 37 11.26 13.34 10.61
N ASP A 38 11.05 13.75 11.85
CA ASP A 38 12.08 14.35 12.70
C ASP A 38 12.86 13.34 13.55
N GLY A 39 12.52 12.03 13.41
CA GLY A 39 13.18 10.94 14.14
C GLY A 39 12.71 10.78 15.60
N THR A 40 11.64 11.47 16.01
CA THR A 40 11.01 11.26 17.33
C THR A 40 10.36 9.87 17.41
N PHE A 41 9.84 9.37 16.28
CA PHE A 41 9.26 8.05 16.13
C PHE A 41 9.97 7.30 15.01
N ASP A 42 10.17 5.99 15.19
CA ASP A 42 10.83 5.13 14.19
C ASP A 42 9.89 4.73 13.05
N ALA A 43 8.59 4.59 13.33
CA ALA A 43 7.55 4.23 12.38
C ALA A 43 6.17 4.69 12.85
N MET A 44 5.20 4.71 11.93
CA MET A 44 3.79 4.89 12.26
C MET A 44 2.95 3.69 11.81
N VAL A 45 1.99 3.31 12.65
CA VAL A 45 0.99 2.28 12.35
C VAL A 45 -0.38 2.92 12.41
N THR A 46 -1.16 2.82 11.35
CA THR A 46 -2.46 3.46 11.28
C THR A 46 -3.61 2.46 11.41
N ALA A 47 -4.55 2.77 12.31
CA ALA A 47 -5.90 2.22 12.33
C ALA A 47 -6.77 2.93 11.27
N PRO A 48 -7.95 2.38 10.92
CA PRO A 48 -8.81 3.02 9.92
C PRO A 48 -9.42 4.32 10.42
N VAL A 49 -9.71 5.23 9.48
CA VAL A 49 -10.49 6.45 9.74
C VAL A 49 -11.72 6.50 8.85
N HIS A 50 -12.78 7.14 9.31
CA HIS A 50 -13.98 7.36 8.52
C HIS A 50 -13.87 8.64 7.71
N LYS A 51 -13.54 8.50 6.41
CA LYS A 51 -13.33 9.67 5.51
C LYS A 51 -14.56 10.58 5.45
N GLY A 52 -15.76 10.00 5.42
CA GLY A 52 -17.02 10.75 5.33
C GLY A 52 -17.17 11.76 6.46
N VAL A 53 -16.96 11.38 7.72
CA VAL A 53 -17.14 12.31 8.85
C VAL A 53 -16.16 13.49 8.81
N ILE A 54 -14.95 13.29 8.26
CA ILE A 54 -13.97 14.37 8.09
C ILE A 54 -14.41 15.32 6.97
N ASN A 55 -14.89 14.77 5.85
CA ASN A 55 -15.43 15.58 4.76
C ASN A 55 -16.72 16.33 5.18
N ASP A 56 -17.59 15.70 5.98
CA ASP A 56 -18.80 16.32 6.53
C ASP A 56 -18.47 17.47 7.49
N ALA A 57 -17.27 17.46 8.07
CA ALA A 57 -16.75 18.60 8.87
C ALA A 57 -16.22 19.76 8.00
N GLY A 58 -16.35 19.68 6.66
CA GLY A 58 -15.85 20.69 5.71
C GLY A 58 -14.35 20.59 5.43
N ILE A 59 -13.68 19.50 5.81
CA ILE A 59 -12.25 19.28 5.60
C ILE A 59 -12.08 18.28 4.46
N ALA A 60 -11.45 18.68 3.35
CA ALA A 60 -11.16 17.79 2.23
C ALA A 60 -10.16 16.71 2.68
N PHE A 61 -10.59 15.45 2.63
CA PHE A 61 -9.76 14.31 3.03
C PHE A 61 -10.07 13.09 2.16
N SER A 62 -9.11 12.70 1.36
CA SER A 62 -9.19 11.54 0.45
C SER A 62 -8.76 10.23 1.13
N GLY A 63 -7.88 10.30 2.13
CA GLY A 63 -7.39 9.16 2.90
C GLY A 63 -6.03 9.41 3.54
N HIS A 64 -5.58 8.46 4.36
CA HIS A 64 -4.28 8.52 5.01
C HIS A 64 -3.14 8.64 4.00
N THR A 65 -3.17 7.81 2.95
CA THR A 65 -2.07 7.69 1.98
C THR A 65 -1.82 9.02 1.28
N GLU A 66 -2.87 9.63 0.75
CA GLU A 66 -2.80 10.90 0.05
C GLU A 66 -2.39 12.03 0.99
N TYR A 67 -3.00 12.11 2.17
CA TYR A 67 -2.69 13.12 3.18
C TYR A 67 -1.22 13.05 3.64
N ILE A 68 -0.71 11.85 3.89
CA ILE A 68 0.69 11.63 4.32
C ILE A 68 1.65 11.96 3.17
N ALA A 69 1.35 11.51 1.96
CA ALA A 69 2.19 11.73 0.79
C ALA A 69 2.29 13.22 0.44
N GLU A 70 1.17 13.95 0.47
CA GLU A 70 1.15 15.40 0.26
C GLU A 70 2.00 16.13 1.32
N ARG A 71 1.84 15.76 2.60
CA ARG A 71 2.60 16.38 3.69
C ARG A 71 4.11 16.15 3.57
N LEU A 72 4.52 14.99 3.07
CA LEU A 72 5.92 14.60 2.90
C LEU A 72 6.48 14.96 1.51
N ASN A 73 5.66 15.54 0.62
CA ASN A 73 5.99 15.80 -0.79
C ASN A 73 6.57 14.55 -1.46
N ALA A 74 5.89 13.41 -1.30
CA ALA A 74 6.32 12.10 -1.75
C ALA A 74 5.29 11.46 -2.69
N THR A 75 5.74 10.54 -3.54
CA THR A 75 4.88 9.73 -4.40
C THR A 75 4.63 8.38 -3.73
N PRO A 76 3.39 8.08 -3.28
CA PRO A 76 3.12 6.84 -2.59
C PRO A 76 2.92 5.68 -3.56
N LEU A 77 3.37 4.50 -3.18
CA LEU A 77 3.06 3.23 -3.83
C LEU A 77 2.44 2.29 -2.80
N MET A 78 1.26 1.75 -3.10
CA MET A 78 0.59 0.78 -2.23
C MET A 78 1.25 -0.59 -2.39
N LEU A 79 1.69 -1.16 -1.28
CA LEU A 79 2.15 -2.55 -1.16
C LEU A 79 1.30 -3.27 -0.13
N LEU A 80 0.78 -4.44 -0.47
CA LEU A 80 0.20 -5.36 0.51
C LEU A 80 1.14 -6.53 0.73
N VAL A 81 1.24 -6.96 1.98
CA VAL A 81 2.10 -8.06 2.40
C VAL A 81 1.27 -9.08 3.17
N ALA A 82 1.45 -10.34 2.80
CA ALA A 82 0.90 -11.48 3.52
C ALA A 82 1.96 -12.58 3.56
N ASP A 83 2.50 -12.86 4.73
CA ASP A 83 3.68 -13.72 4.92
C ASP A 83 4.83 -13.27 3.98
N SER A 84 5.28 -14.14 3.08
CA SER A 84 6.33 -13.82 2.11
C SER A 84 5.83 -13.17 0.81
N LEU A 85 4.52 -13.14 0.56
CA LEU A 85 3.95 -12.55 -0.65
C LEU A 85 3.81 -11.04 -0.50
N ARG A 86 4.45 -10.30 -1.40
CA ARG A 86 4.38 -8.84 -1.50
C ARG A 86 3.78 -8.46 -2.85
N VAL A 87 2.68 -7.71 -2.84
CA VAL A 87 2.00 -7.27 -4.07
C VAL A 87 1.86 -5.76 -4.06
N ALA A 88 2.55 -5.10 -4.97
CA ALA A 88 2.40 -3.66 -5.24
C ALA A 88 1.40 -3.43 -6.37
N LEU A 89 0.80 -2.25 -6.39
CA LEU A 89 -0.26 -1.89 -7.34
C LEU A 89 0.12 -0.64 -8.14
N VAL A 90 0.08 -0.72 -9.48
CA VAL A 90 0.22 0.46 -10.34
C VAL A 90 -0.99 1.38 -10.19
N THR A 91 -2.20 0.80 -10.19
CA THR A 91 -3.45 1.54 -9.93
C THR A 91 -4.18 0.94 -8.74
N THR A 92 -4.83 1.78 -7.92
CA THR A 92 -5.50 1.37 -6.68
C THR A 92 -7.03 1.39 -6.84
N HIS A 93 -7.69 2.46 -6.44
CA HIS A 93 -9.15 2.56 -6.32
C HIS A 93 -9.77 3.29 -7.53
N LEU A 94 -9.57 2.73 -8.72
CA LEU A 94 -10.19 3.23 -9.94
C LEU A 94 -11.37 2.34 -10.36
N PRO A 95 -12.41 2.91 -10.99
CA PRO A 95 -13.38 2.11 -11.73
C PRO A 95 -12.65 1.26 -12.79
N LEU A 96 -13.08 0.01 -12.98
CA LEU A 96 -12.37 -0.93 -13.86
C LEU A 96 -12.22 -0.41 -15.31
N ASN A 97 -13.21 0.32 -15.80
CA ASN A 97 -13.18 0.93 -17.15
C ASN A 97 -12.09 2.02 -17.31
N ASN A 98 -11.57 2.56 -16.20
CA ASN A 98 -10.55 3.61 -16.23
C ASN A 98 -9.13 3.05 -15.99
N VAL A 99 -9.01 1.76 -15.71
CA VAL A 99 -7.73 1.14 -15.38
C VAL A 99 -6.79 1.16 -16.57
N ALA A 100 -7.24 0.75 -17.76
CA ALA A 100 -6.38 0.69 -18.94
C ALA A 100 -5.76 2.04 -19.27
N ASP A 101 -6.54 3.11 -19.22
CA ASP A 101 -6.08 4.48 -19.50
C ASP A 101 -5.09 5.01 -18.44
N ALA A 102 -5.18 4.49 -17.22
CA ALA A 102 -4.26 4.85 -16.13
C ALA A 102 -2.92 4.07 -16.17
N ILE A 103 -2.87 2.95 -16.91
CA ILE A 103 -1.62 2.21 -17.13
C ILE A 103 -0.78 2.95 -18.16
N THR A 104 0.14 3.76 -17.67
CA THR A 104 1.06 4.53 -18.50
C THR A 104 2.49 4.07 -18.29
N HIS A 105 3.36 4.32 -19.28
CA HIS A 105 4.79 4.04 -19.16
C HIS A 105 5.38 4.64 -17.87
N LYS A 106 5.08 5.93 -17.62
CA LYS A 106 5.55 6.64 -16.42
C LYS A 106 5.03 6.00 -15.12
N ALA A 107 3.75 5.62 -15.05
CA ALA A 107 3.20 5.02 -13.84
C ALA A 107 3.91 3.70 -13.48
N ILE A 108 4.25 2.90 -14.51
CA ILE A 108 4.96 1.63 -14.31
C ILE A 108 6.41 1.86 -13.91
N THR A 109 7.13 2.77 -14.59
CA THR A 109 8.54 3.05 -14.27
C THR A 109 8.70 3.66 -12.88
N ASP A 110 7.82 4.60 -12.49
CA ASP A 110 7.81 5.16 -11.14
C ASP A 110 7.52 4.08 -10.08
N ALA A 111 6.53 3.21 -10.33
CA ALA A 111 6.20 2.12 -9.41
C ALA A 111 7.35 1.11 -9.25
N LEU A 112 8.00 0.74 -10.35
CA LEU A 112 9.15 -0.17 -10.33
C LEU A 112 10.35 0.44 -9.58
N GLN A 113 10.63 1.73 -9.79
CA GLN A 113 11.70 2.42 -9.10
C GLN A 113 11.43 2.49 -7.58
N ILE A 114 10.24 2.94 -7.18
CA ILE A 114 9.86 3.01 -5.76
C ILE A 114 9.92 1.63 -5.12
N LEU A 115 9.36 0.61 -5.79
CA LEU A 115 9.34 -0.76 -5.26
C LEU A 115 10.76 -1.29 -5.08
N HIS A 116 11.63 -1.11 -6.08
CA HIS A 116 13.03 -1.53 -6.02
C HIS A 116 13.78 -0.87 -4.86
N ASP A 117 13.68 0.46 -4.75
CA ASP A 117 14.42 1.23 -3.75
C ASP A 117 13.95 0.89 -2.33
N ASP A 118 12.65 0.73 -2.12
CA ASP A 118 12.09 0.40 -0.81
C ASP A 118 12.31 -1.08 -0.43
N LEU A 119 12.33 -2.01 -1.38
CA LEU A 119 12.75 -3.39 -1.12
C LEU A 119 14.21 -3.45 -0.65
N LYS A 120 15.08 -2.59 -1.19
CA LYS A 120 16.49 -2.50 -0.73
C LYS A 120 16.60 -1.82 0.63
N SER A 121 15.97 -0.67 0.79
CA SER A 121 16.20 0.19 1.97
C SER A 121 15.38 -0.23 3.18
N LYS A 122 14.14 -0.71 3.00
CA LYS A 122 13.23 -1.07 4.09
C LYS A 122 13.22 -2.57 4.38
N TYR A 123 13.38 -3.42 3.34
CA TYR A 123 13.40 -4.88 3.51
C TYR A 123 14.82 -5.46 3.52
N ASN A 124 15.86 -4.64 3.33
CA ASN A 124 17.27 -5.06 3.28
C ASN A 124 17.56 -6.16 2.21
N ILE A 125 16.79 -6.15 1.11
CA ILE A 125 16.98 -7.09 0.01
C ILE A 125 18.00 -6.48 -0.97
N LYS A 126 19.21 -7.04 -1.04
CA LYS A 126 20.33 -6.47 -1.81
C LYS A 126 20.07 -6.41 -3.32
N ALA A 127 19.41 -7.39 -3.88
CA ALA A 127 19.13 -7.52 -5.32
C ALA A 127 17.66 -7.96 -5.54
N PRO A 128 16.68 -7.06 -5.29
CA PRO A 128 15.28 -7.43 -5.39
C PRO A 128 14.92 -7.92 -6.79
N HIS A 129 14.18 -9.01 -6.88
CA HIS A 129 13.59 -9.51 -8.12
C HIS A 129 12.08 -9.24 -8.11
N ILE A 130 11.62 -8.46 -9.08
CA ILE A 130 10.23 -8.02 -9.21
C ILE A 130 9.59 -8.73 -10.42
N LEU A 131 8.44 -9.36 -10.19
CA LEU A 131 7.60 -9.88 -11.26
C LEU A 131 6.52 -8.85 -11.61
N VAL A 132 6.27 -8.65 -12.91
CA VAL A 132 5.27 -7.70 -13.40
C VAL A 132 4.15 -8.46 -14.09
N CYS A 133 2.91 -8.24 -13.65
CA CYS A 133 1.73 -8.76 -14.33
C CYS A 133 1.50 -8.03 -15.67
N GLY A 134 0.98 -8.76 -16.69
CA GLY A 134 0.28 -8.10 -17.80
C GLY A 134 -1.02 -7.48 -17.30
N LEU A 135 -1.61 -6.59 -18.09
CA LEU A 135 -2.94 -6.03 -17.84
C LEU A 135 -4.03 -6.98 -18.32
N ASN A 136 -3.84 -7.48 -19.55
CA ASN A 136 -4.83 -8.27 -20.25
C ASN A 136 -4.70 -9.78 -19.95
N PRO A 137 -5.76 -10.58 -20.19
CA PRO A 137 -5.68 -12.03 -20.13
C PRO A 137 -4.53 -12.56 -20.99
N HIS A 138 -3.82 -13.56 -20.48
CA HIS A 138 -2.64 -14.16 -21.15
C HIS A 138 -1.56 -13.13 -21.55
N ALA A 139 -1.46 -12.02 -20.80
CA ALA A 139 -0.57 -10.89 -21.09
C ALA A 139 -0.72 -10.39 -22.55
N GLY A 140 -1.99 -10.22 -22.99
CA GLY A 140 -2.34 -9.68 -24.30
C GLY A 140 -2.18 -10.65 -25.48
N GLU A 141 -1.70 -11.88 -25.27
CA GLU A 141 -1.55 -12.92 -26.30
C GLU A 141 -0.97 -12.38 -27.64
N SER A 142 0.22 -11.79 -27.55
CA SER A 142 0.93 -11.17 -28.68
C SER A 142 0.16 -10.04 -29.36
N GLY A 143 -0.72 -9.35 -28.63
CA GLY A 143 -1.54 -8.23 -29.09
C GLY A 143 -2.93 -8.61 -29.61
N HIS A 144 -3.31 -9.89 -29.54
CA HIS A 144 -4.66 -10.33 -29.92
C HIS A 144 -5.72 -10.01 -28.88
N LEU A 145 -5.34 -9.87 -27.61
CA LEU A 145 -6.21 -9.56 -26.47
C LEU A 145 -5.89 -8.20 -25.83
N GLY A 146 -5.39 -7.25 -26.59
CA GLY A 146 -4.93 -5.96 -26.12
C GLY A 146 -3.47 -5.70 -26.46
N ARG A 147 -3.06 -4.44 -26.47
CA ARG A 147 -1.71 -4.05 -26.88
C ARG A 147 -0.92 -3.35 -25.79
N GLU A 148 -1.50 -3.18 -24.61
CA GLU A 148 -0.91 -2.47 -23.48
C GLU A 148 0.42 -3.10 -23.03
N GLU A 149 0.53 -4.43 -23.14
CA GLU A 149 1.76 -5.17 -22.87
C GLU A 149 2.86 -4.80 -23.87
N ILE A 150 2.53 -4.68 -25.15
CA ILE A 150 3.48 -4.38 -26.21
C ILE A 150 3.84 -2.89 -26.22
N ASP A 151 2.83 -2.03 -26.12
CA ASP A 151 2.98 -0.60 -26.38
C ASP A 151 3.40 0.19 -25.12
N ILE A 152 3.13 -0.36 -23.91
CA ILE A 152 3.35 0.34 -22.63
C ILE A 152 4.19 -0.48 -21.65
N ILE A 153 3.73 -1.71 -21.28
CA ILE A 153 4.32 -2.44 -20.16
C ILE A 153 5.72 -2.96 -20.48
N SER A 154 5.90 -3.61 -21.63
CA SER A 154 7.22 -4.12 -22.03
C SER A 154 8.26 -3.03 -22.23
N PRO A 155 7.96 -1.87 -22.86
CA PRO A 155 8.88 -0.74 -22.89
C PRO A 155 9.27 -0.21 -21.51
N ALA A 156 8.33 -0.10 -20.56
CA ALA A 156 8.61 0.34 -19.19
C ALA A 156 9.51 -0.67 -18.43
N ILE A 157 9.26 -1.97 -18.62
CA ILE A 157 10.10 -3.02 -18.06
C ILE A 157 11.53 -2.95 -18.66
N ALA A 158 11.66 -2.77 -19.97
CA ALA A 158 12.96 -2.65 -20.62
C ALA A 158 13.75 -1.44 -20.13
N GLU A 159 13.10 -0.30 -19.89
CA GLU A 159 13.73 0.87 -19.28
C GLU A 159 14.21 0.58 -17.86
N ALA A 160 13.35 -0.07 -17.02
CA ALA A 160 13.73 -0.45 -15.66
C ALA A 160 14.94 -1.40 -15.65
N GLN A 161 14.98 -2.38 -16.55
CA GLN A 161 16.13 -3.31 -16.72
C GLN A 161 17.41 -2.55 -17.12
N ASN A 162 17.31 -1.60 -18.04
CA ASN A 162 18.45 -0.76 -18.45
C ASN A 162 18.97 0.11 -17.28
N ASN A 163 18.09 0.48 -16.34
CA ASN A 163 18.43 1.18 -15.11
C ASN A 163 18.92 0.24 -13.99
N GLY A 164 19.12 -1.05 -14.28
CA GLY A 164 19.68 -2.02 -13.34
C GLY A 164 18.68 -2.66 -12.38
N ILE A 165 17.36 -2.49 -12.60
CA ILE A 165 16.33 -3.14 -11.81
C ILE A 165 16.13 -4.56 -12.33
N ASN A 166 16.25 -5.56 -11.44
CA ASN A 166 15.98 -6.96 -11.79
C ASN A 166 14.46 -7.19 -11.83
N VAL A 167 13.91 -7.15 -13.03
CA VAL A 167 12.46 -7.25 -13.27
C VAL A 167 12.18 -8.24 -14.40
N THR A 168 11.11 -9.03 -14.23
CA THR A 168 10.65 -10.02 -15.19
C THR A 168 9.17 -9.82 -15.49
N GLY A 169 8.80 -9.78 -16.76
CA GLY A 169 7.41 -9.60 -17.23
C GLY A 169 7.35 -9.02 -18.64
N PRO A 170 6.13 -8.63 -19.12
CA PRO A 170 4.86 -8.91 -18.45
C PRO A 170 4.50 -10.40 -18.47
N LEU A 171 4.00 -10.91 -17.34
CA LEU A 171 3.59 -12.30 -17.21
C LEU A 171 2.06 -12.38 -17.08
N PRO A 172 1.40 -13.44 -17.60
CA PRO A 172 0.00 -13.68 -17.36
C PRO A 172 -0.29 -13.81 -15.86
N ALA A 173 -1.24 -13.01 -15.32
CA ALA A 173 -1.52 -12.96 -13.89
C ALA A 173 -2.04 -14.30 -13.33
N ASP A 174 -2.77 -15.07 -14.12
CA ASP A 174 -3.29 -16.41 -13.76
C ASP A 174 -2.20 -17.44 -13.47
N THR A 175 -1.04 -17.30 -14.08
CA THR A 175 0.11 -18.22 -13.90
C THR A 175 1.22 -17.61 -13.05
N LEU A 176 1.34 -16.29 -13.01
CA LEU A 176 2.38 -15.57 -12.25
C LEU A 176 2.31 -15.91 -10.75
N PHE A 177 1.13 -15.97 -10.16
CA PHE A 177 0.94 -16.26 -8.73
C PHE A 177 1.09 -17.75 -8.38
N THR A 178 1.76 -18.53 -9.23
CA THR A 178 2.10 -19.91 -8.90
C THR A 178 3.41 -20.00 -8.12
N GLN A 179 3.56 -21.03 -7.29
CA GLN A 179 4.78 -21.25 -6.50
C GLN A 179 6.05 -21.25 -7.35
N ARG A 180 5.95 -21.76 -8.59
CA ARG A 180 7.08 -21.82 -9.55
C ARG A 180 7.68 -20.44 -9.82
N HIS A 181 6.85 -19.39 -9.92
CA HIS A 181 7.32 -18.03 -10.15
C HIS A 181 7.66 -17.32 -8.84
N LEU A 182 6.80 -17.46 -7.83
CA LEU A 182 6.93 -16.72 -6.57
C LEU A 182 8.16 -17.12 -5.75
N GLN A 183 8.63 -18.39 -5.83
CA GLN A 183 9.80 -18.86 -5.06
C GLN A 183 11.11 -18.11 -5.34
N ASN A 184 11.20 -17.42 -6.48
CA ASN A 184 12.38 -16.67 -6.89
C ASN A 184 12.11 -15.17 -7.05
N ALA A 185 11.03 -14.68 -6.46
CA ALA A 185 10.63 -13.29 -6.55
C ALA A 185 10.46 -12.67 -5.15
N ASP A 186 10.83 -11.42 -5.03
CA ASP A 186 10.69 -10.66 -3.78
C ASP A 186 9.39 -9.87 -3.73
N ALA A 187 8.85 -9.48 -4.89
CA ALA A 187 7.57 -8.78 -5.01
C ALA A 187 6.93 -8.99 -6.38
N VAL A 188 5.63 -8.76 -6.44
CA VAL A 188 4.83 -8.70 -7.66
C VAL A 188 4.32 -7.28 -7.84
N LEU A 189 4.43 -6.73 -9.04
CA LEU A 189 3.75 -5.50 -9.45
C LEU A 189 2.52 -5.87 -10.27
N ALA A 190 1.34 -5.68 -9.69
CA ALA A 190 0.06 -5.86 -10.35
C ALA A 190 -0.43 -4.54 -10.96
N MET A 191 -1.15 -4.63 -12.07
CA MET A 191 -1.64 -3.45 -12.79
C MET A 191 -2.81 -2.79 -12.06
N TYR A 192 -3.66 -3.56 -11.39
CA TYR A 192 -4.83 -3.03 -10.70
C TYR A 192 -5.20 -3.86 -9.47
N HIS A 193 -6.04 -3.28 -8.63
CA HIS A 193 -6.42 -3.78 -7.31
C HIS A 193 -6.86 -5.26 -7.33
N ASP A 194 -7.90 -5.59 -8.11
CA ASP A 194 -8.48 -6.94 -8.08
C ASP A 194 -7.68 -7.96 -8.89
N GLN A 195 -6.57 -7.57 -9.52
CA GLN A 195 -5.63 -8.50 -10.11
C GLN A 195 -4.74 -9.18 -9.06
N GLY A 196 -4.28 -8.44 -8.06
CA GLY A 196 -3.33 -8.93 -7.05
C GLY A 196 -3.96 -9.25 -5.70
N LEU A 197 -4.90 -8.44 -5.24
CA LEU A 197 -5.39 -8.51 -3.86
C LEU A 197 -6.23 -9.76 -3.54
N PRO A 198 -7.09 -10.30 -4.40
CA PRO A 198 -7.81 -11.54 -4.11
C PRO A 198 -6.86 -12.70 -3.80
N VAL A 199 -5.77 -12.82 -4.57
CA VAL A 199 -4.76 -13.86 -4.34
C VAL A 199 -4.04 -13.65 -3.01
N LEU A 200 -3.61 -12.42 -2.74
CA LEU A 200 -2.91 -12.08 -1.51
C LEU A 200 -3.80 -12.29 -0.27
N LYS A 201 -5.05 -11.84 -0.32
CA LYS A 201 -6.00 -12.01 0.79
C LYS A 201 -6.35 -13.47 1.03
N TYR A 202 -6.47 -14.27 -0.04
CA TYR A 202 -6.65 -15.71 0.09
C TYR A 202 -5.44 -16.38 0.75
N ALA A 203 -4.22 -16.03 0.34
CA ALA A 203 -2.99 -16.58 0.93
C ALA A 203 -2.80 -16.13 2.39
N GLY A 204 -3.09 -14.87 2.72
CA GLY A 204 -2.83 -14.28 4.03
C GLY A 204 -3.89 -14.53 5.10
N PHE A 205 -5.04 -15.14 4.80
CA PHE A 205 -6.11 -15.46 5.77
C PHE A 205 -6.40 -14.34 6.80
N GLY A 206 -6.56 -13.09 6.34
CA GLY A 206 -6.87 -11.96 7.21
C GLY A 206 -5.67 -11.29 7.91
N LYS A 207 -4.45 -11.73 7.65
CA LYS A 207 -3.20 -11.13 8.18
C LYS A 207 -2.52 -10.19 7.20
N ALA A 208 -3.19 -9.79 6.13
CA ALA A 208 -2.63 -8.85 5.17
C ALA A 208 -2.37 -7.49 5.82
N VAL A 209 -1.18 -6.95 5.57
CA VAL A 209 -0.77 -5.61 6.03
C VAL A 209 -0.59 -4.72 4.83
N ASN A 210 -1.15 -3.52 4.89
CA ASN A 210 -0.93 -2.49 3.90
C ASN A 210 0.28 -1.64 4.31
N ILE A 211 1.22 -1.45 3.40
CA ILE A 211 2.38 -0.58 3.54
C ILE A 211 2.32 0.50 2.47
N THR A 212 2.69 1.71 2.83
CA THR A 212 2.89 2.79 1.86
C THR A 212 4.37 2.94 1.58
N LEU A 213 4.80 2.48 0.41
CA LEU A 213 6.14 2.70 -0.12
C LEU A 213 6.29 4.10 -0.73
N GLY A 214 7.52 4.51 -1.04
CA GLY A 214 7.85 5.83 -1.60
C GLY A 214 7.84 6.96 -0.57
N LEU A 215 7.48 6.69 0.67
CA LEU A 215 7.56 7.65 1.77
C LEU A 215 8.96 7.59 2.42
N PRO A 216 9.52 8.73 2.89
CA PRO A 216 10.79 8.74 3.63
C PRO A 216 10.66 8.11 5.03
N ILE A 217 9.46 7.81 5.47
CA ILE A 217 9.12 7.18 6.75
C ILE A 217 8.59 5.76 6.54
N ILE A 218 8.57 4.95 7.62
CA ILE A 218 7.89 3.65 7.62
C ILE A 218 6.44 3.89 8.05
N ARG A 219 5.49 3.50 7.18
CA ARG A 219 4.05 3.52 7.50
C ARG A 219 3.44 2.18 7.14
N THR A 220 2.90 1.49 8.14
CA THR A 220 2.05 0.31 7.98
C THR A 220 0.61 0.61 8.38
N SER A 221 -0.32 -0.21 7.92
CA SER A 221 -1.75 -0.02 8.18
C SER A 221 -2.47 -1.36 8.20
N VAL A 222 -3.53 -1.43 8.96
CA VAL A 222 -4.51 -2.52 8.85
C VAL A 222 -5.17 -2.52 7.47
N ASP A 223 -5.68 -3.67 7.05
CA ASP A 223 -6.39 -3.87 5.76
C ASP A 223 -7.90 -4.10 6.00
N HIS A 224 -8.51 -3.28 6.86
CA HIS A 224 -9.95 -3.30 7.12
C HIS A 224 -10.50 -1.89 7.37
N GLY A 225 -11.83 -1.74 7.31
CA GLY A 225 -12.52 -0.50 7.61
C GLY A 225 -12.72 -0.24 9.10
N THR A 226 -13.47 0.82 9.42
CA THR A 226 -13.70 1.31 10.79
C THR A 226 -14.55 0.39 11.66
N ALA A 227 -15.31 -0.54 11.10
CA ALA A 227 -16.16 -1.52 11.81
C ALA A 227 -16.93 -0.89 12.99
N LEU A 228 -17.68 0.19 12.73
CA LEU A 228 -18.37 0.98 13.74
C LEU A 228 -19.37 0.17 14.58
N ASP A 229 -19.92 -0.87 14.01
CA ASP A 229 -20.82 -1.83 14.67
C ASP A 229 -20.14 -2.65 15.77
N LEU A 230 -18.82 -2.78 15.73
CA LEU A 230 -18.02 -3.47 16.75
C LEU A 230 -17.51 -2.52 17.84
N ALA A 231 -17.58 -1.20 17.62
CA ALA A 231 -17.01 -0.23 18.55
C ALA A 231 -17.69 -0.32 19.94
N GLY A 232 -16.88 -0.43 20.99
CA GLY A 232 -17.37 -0.55 22.38
C GLY A 232 -17.93 -1.92 22.77
N THR A 233 -18.00 -2.90 21.85
CA THR A 233 -18.55 -4.24 22.14
C THR A 233 -17.53 -5.21 22.76
N GLY A 234 -16.24 -4.92 22.67
CA GLY A 234 -15.14 -5.81 23.06
C GLY A 234 -14.94 -7.03 22.12
N LYS A 235 -15.61 -7.05 20.94
CA LYS A 235 -15.56 -8.17 19.98
C LYS A 235 -14.63 -7.94 18.80
N ALA A 236 -13.98 -6.78 18.73
CA ALA A 236 -13.04 -6.48 17.65
C ALA A 236 -11.82 -7.42 17.70
N ASP A 237 -11.45 -7.97 16.54
CA ASP A 237 -10.22 -8.75 16.38
C ASP A 237 -9.04 -7.79 16.15
N GLY A 238 -8.03 -7.88 17.00
CA GLY A 238 -6.81 -7.06 16.91
C GLY A 238 -5.70 -7.65 16.02
N GLY A 239 -5.91 -8.81 15.40
CA GLY A 239 -4.86 -9.54 14.68
C GLY A 239 -4.23 -8.74 13.53
N SER A 240 -5.04 -8.02 12.75
CA SER A 240 -4.54 -7.16 11.65
C SER A 240 -3.67 -6.00 12.17
N LEU A 241 -4.06 -5.38 13.30
CA LEU A 241 -3.25 -4.32 13.91
C LEU A 241 -1.94 -4.87 14.48
N GLN A 242 -1.99 -6.02 15.12
CA GLN A 242 -0.79 -6.70 15.62
C GLN A 242 0.18 -7.01 14.47
N ALA A 243 -0.30 -7.60 13.37
CA ALA A 243 0.52 -7.87 12.19
C ALA A 243 1.14 -6.57 11.61
N ALA A 244 0.38 -5.48 11.56
CA ALA A 244 0.88 -4.19 11.09
C ALA A 244 1.98 -3.61 12.00
N ILE A 245 1.87 -3.80 13.33
CA ILE A 245 2.89 -3.39 14.30
C ILE A 245 4.14 -4.26 14.16
N GLU A 246 3.98 -5.58 14.07
CA GLU A 246 5.10 -6.52 13.94
C GLU A 246 5.91 -6.23 12.68
N LEU A 247 5.25 -5.99 11.56
CA LEU A 247 5.91 -5.62 10.31
C LEU A 247 6.61 -4.24 10.41
N ALA A 248 6.01 -3.25 11.06
CA ALA A 248 6.66 -1.96 11.27
C ALA A 248 7.97 -2.11 12.07
N VAL A 249 7.96 -2.94 13.13
CA VAL A 249 9.15 -3.25 13.94
C VAL A 249 10.22 -3.97 13.11
N GLU A 250 9.83 -4.94 12.29
CA GLU A 250 10.75 -5.62 11.36
C GLU A 250 11.44 -4.62 10.44
N LEU A 251 10.66 -3.73 9.79
CA LEU A 251 11.20 -2.76 8.85
C LEU A 251 12.13 -1.72 9.52
N VAL A 252 11.86 -1.34 10.77
CA VAL A 252 12.74 -0.48 11.56
C VAL A 252 14.07 -1.17 11.82
N ASN A 253 14.04 -2.44 12.23
CA ASN A 253 15.24 -3.22 12.51
C ASN A 253 16.09 -3.46 11.26
N ASN A 254 15.48 -3.51 10.07
CA ASN A 254 16.21 -3.65 8.80
C ASN A 254 16.97 -2.39 8.39
N LYS A 255 16.61 -1.21 8.92
CA LYS A 255 17.31 0.07 8.65
C LYS A 255 18.56 0.26 9.52
N SER A 256 18.72 -0.55 10.58
CA SER A 256 19.85 -0.51 11.52
C SER A 256 21.01 -1.33 10.98
#